data_351c381977e83185b7fa82a4824c703c
#
_entry.id   351c381977e83185b7fa82a4824c703c
#
_cell.length_a   1.000
_cell.length_b   1.000
_cell.length_c   1.000
_cell.angle_alpha   90.00
_cell.angle_beta   90.00
_cell.angle_gamma   90.00
#
_symmetry.space_group_name_H-M   'P 1'
#
loop_
_entity.id
_entity.type
_entity.pdbx_description
1 polymer ?
#
loop_
_entity_poly.entity_id
_entity_poly.type
_entity_poly.pdbx_seq_one_letter_code
_entity_poly.pdbx_strand_id
1 'polypeptide(L)'
;MIKFEDVSITFNTEKATVHAVRNVSFEVNKGEIFGIVGTSGAGKSTLLRTVNLLEKPNGGKVNVDGVDITLLDKQSLREARQKIGMIFQHYNLIHTKTVYKNVAFPMRISGKSAKEISKKVPELLEEVGLSDKAHVYPGQLSGGQKQRVGIARALANDSHLLLCDEPTSALDLESTKSILELIRTINKKYGITVLLISHEMDVIKSICSRVAVMSEGEVVDLNDVYSIFSNPRHEITKQLVRHSLNVEIPDGILGDTEGKIVKVLYRGSSALNPILSNAIRKYPVDMNILHGRIEYIDNQPMGVLLVNINGENNDVVNLIHYLKENTATAEVIHD
;
A
#
# COMPACT_ATOMS: atom_id res chain seq x y z
N MET A 1 -12.41 12.15 -6.04
CA MET A 1 -12.78 10.85 -6.63
C MET A 1 -13.59 10.00 -5.64
N ILE A 2 -13.01 9.63 -4.49
CA ILE A 2 -13.74 8.96 -3.41
C ILE A 2 -13.71 9.86 -2.18
N LYS A 3 -14.83 9.96 -1.45
CA LYS A 3 -14.90 10.64 -0.17
C LYS A 3 -15.68 9.77 0.82
N PHE A 4 -15.03 9.43 1.91
CA PHE A 4 -15.65 8.80 3.08
C PHE A 4 -16.00 9.90 4.08
N GLU A 5 -17.24 9.91 4.58
CA GLU A 5 -17.75 10.86 5.56
C GLU A 5 -18.38 10.10 6.71
N ASP A 6 -17.70 10.04 7.85
CA ASP A 6 -18.10 9.37 9.10
C ASP A 6 -18.59 7.93 8.92
N VAL A 7 -17.94 7.19 8.01
CA VAL A 7 -18.33 5.84 7.65
C VAL A 7 -18.14 4.89 8.82
N SER A 8 -19.21 4.20 9.17
CA SER A 8 -19.22 3.21 10.25
C SER A 8 -19.90 1.91 9.80
N ILE A 9 -19.30 0.76 10.17
CA ILE A 9 -19.80 -0.58 9.86
C ILE A 9 -19.71 -1.43 11.11
N THR A 10 -20.87 -1.97 11.48
CA THR A 10 -21.01 -2.87 12.62
C THR A 10 -21.69 -4.16 12.18
N PHE A 11 -21.09 -5.29 12.48
CA PHE A 11 -21.67 -6.60 12.27
C PHE A 11 -22.20 -7.14 13.61
N ASN A 12 -23.46 -7.47 13.63
CA ASN A 12 -24.08 -8.14 14.78
C ASN A 12 -24.12 -9.64 14.50
N THR A 13 -23.38 -10.41 15.29
CA THR A 13 -23.47 -11.87 15.30
C THR A 13 -24.18 -12.33 16.55
N GLU A 14 -24.61 -13.59 16.58
CA GLU A 14 -25.26 -14.18 17.79
C GLU A 14 -24.36 -14.11 19.05
N LYS A 15 -23.02 -14.00 18.86
CA LYS A 15 -22.02 -14.05 19.94
C LYS A 15 -21.43 -12.71 20.29
N ALA A 16 -21.40 -11.74 19.35
CA ALA A 16 -20.72 -10.47 19.56
C ALA A 16 -21.15 -9.40 18.54
N THR A 17 -21.05 -8.14 18.95
CA THR A 17 -21.09 -6.97 18.07
C THR A 17 -19.65 -6.58 17.68
N VAL A 18 -19.35 -6.60 16.40
CA VAL A 18 -18.03 -6.25 15.86
C VAL A 18 -18.12 -4.93 15.12
N HIS A 19 -17.46 -3.91 15.63
CA HIS A 19 -17.32 -2.61 14.97
C HIS A 19 -16.15 -2.67 13.99
N ALA A 20 -16.42 -3.09 12.75
CA ALA A 20 -15.39 -3.30 11.74
C ALA A 20 -14.83 -1.99 11.16
N VAL A 21 -15.62 -0.91 11.13
CA VAL A 21 -15.22 0.44 10.72
C VAL A 21 -15.90 1.44 11.67
N ARG A 22 -15.15 2.43 12.15
CA ARG A 22 -15.59 3.42 13.13
C ARG A 22 -15.29 4.83 12.66
N ASN A 23 -16.32 5.59 12.29
CA ASN A 23 -16.28 7.02 11.96
C ASN A 23 -15.11 7.42 11.02
N VAL A 24 -14.88 6.64 9.97
CA VAL A 24 -13.78 6.87 9.04
C VAL A 24 -14.14 7.99 8.08
N SER A 25 -13.27 9.02 8.01
CA SER A 25 -13.40 10.17 7.11
C SER A 25 -12.08 10.49 6.43
N PHE A 26 -12.00 10.39 5.11
CA PHE A 26 -10.88 10.87 4.28
C PHE A 26 -11.28 10.91 2.80
N GLU A 27 -10.39 11.48 1.98
CA GLU A 27 -10.61 11.63 0.54
C GLU A 27 -9.47 11.01 -0.28
N VAL A 28 -9.84 10.41 -1.42
CA VAL A 28 -8.94 9.93 -2.45
C VAL A 28 -9.11 10.80 -3.69
N ASN A 29 -8.02 11.37 -4.19
CA ASN A 29 -8.05 12.26 -5.34
C ASN A 29 -8.19 11.48 -6.67
N LYS A 30 -8.66 12.17 -7.72
CA LYS A 30 -8.75 11.57 -9.05
C LYS A 30 -7.35 11.29 -9.62
N GLY A 31 -7.17 10.10 -10.19
CA GLY A 31 -5.89 9.66 -10.76
C GLY A 31 -4.82 9.26 -9.73
N GLU A 32 -5.14 9.33 -8.44
CA GLU A 32 -4.26 8.93 -7.34
C GLU A 32 -4.20 7.41 -7.18
N ILE A 33 -3.04 6.89 -6.80
CA ILE A 33 -2.91 5.55 -6.21
C ILE A 33 -2.83 5.73 -4.70
N PHE A 34 -3.93 5.45 -4.02
CA PHE A 34 -4.07 5.60 -2.58
C PHE A 34 -4.04 4.25 -1.89
N GLY A 35 -3.23 4.14 -0.83
CA GLY A 35 -3.06 2.93 -0.03
C GLY A 35 -3.91 2.92 1.24
N ILE A 36 -4.40 1.75 1.63
CA ILE A 36 -4.89 1.48 2.99
C ILE A 36 -4.06 0.34 3.55
N VAL A 37 -3.40 0.56 4.67
CA VAL A 37 -2.56 -0.44 5.35
C VAL A 37 -2.99 -0.62 6.80
N GLY A 38 -2.64 -1.73 7.40
CA GLY A 38 -2.94 -2.04 8.80
C GLY A 38 -2.91 -3.53 9.06
N THR A 39 -2.99 -3.91 10.32
CA THR A 39 -2.99 -5.31 10.76
C THR A 39 -4.20 -6.10 10.22
N SER A 40 -4.13 -7.42 10.28
CA SER A 40 -5.28 -8.27 9.95
C SER A 40 -6.45 -7.92 10.87
N GLY A 41 -7.67 -7.87 10.32
CA GLY A 41 -8.86 -7.50 11.08
C GLY A 41 -9.06 -5.99 11.32
N ALA A 42 -8.17 -5.10 10.86
CA ALA A 42 -8.31 -3.65 11.05
C ALA A 42 -9.49 -3.00 10.28
N GLY A 43 -10.26 -3.75 9.49
CA GLY A 43 -11.43 -3.23 8.77
C GLY A 43 -11.17 -2.80 7.32
N LYS A 44 -9.94 -2.94 6.81
CA LYS A 44 -9.52 -2.47 5.47
C LYS A 44 -10.42 -2.95 4.33
N SER A 45 -10.58 -4.27 4.17
CA SER A 45 -11.41 -4.84 3.09
C SER A 45 -12.89 -4.48 3.26
N THR A 46 -13.37 -4.37 4.50
CA THR A 46 -14.72 -3.91 4.81
C THR A 46 -14.93 -2.47 4.34
N LEU A 47 -13.99 -1.57 4.64
CA LEU A 47 -14.03 -0.18 4.18
C LEU A 47 -13.96 -0.09 2.64
N LEU A 48 -13.03 -0.81 2.00
CA LEU A 48 -12.91 -0.81 0.54
C LEU A 48 -14.21 -1.26 -0.14
N ARG A 49 -14.86 -2.28 0.39
CA ARG A 49 -16.11 -2.82 -0.17
C ARG A 49 -17.31 -1.88 -0.03
N THR A 50 -17.21 -0.82 0.77
CA THR A 50 -18.24 0.22 0.78
C THR A 50 -18.23 1.05 -0.49
N VAL A 51 -17.08 1.22 -1.15
CA VAL A 51 -16.92 2.04 -2.36
C VAL A 51 -17.71 1.49 -3.55
N ASN A 52 -18.02 0.20 -3.57
CA ASN A 52 -18.92 -0.41 -4.55
C ASN A 52 -20.20 -0.98 -3.91
N LEU A 53 -20.46 -0.63 -2.65
CA LEU A 53 -21.59 -1.06 -1.84
C LEU A 53 -21.76 -2.59 -1.78
N LEU A 54 -20.68 -3.37 -1.88
CA LEU A 54 -20.69 -4.79 -1.50
C LEU A 54 -20.91 -4.95 0.00
N GLU A 55 -20.39 -3.97 0.78
CA GLU A 55 -20.73 -3.79 2.20
C GLU A 55 -21.46 -2.44 2.35
N LYS A 56 -22.63 -2.47 2.97
CA LYS A 56 -23.42 -1.25 3.21
C LYS A 56 -23.05 -0.67 4.58
N PRO A 57 -22.62 0.61 4.66
CA PRO A 57 -22.34 1.24 5.94
C PRO A 57 -23.63 1.37 6.78
N ASN A 58 -23.48 1.26 8.11
CA ASN A 58 -24.56 1.50 9.07
C ASN A 58 -24.70 3.01 9.35
N GLY A 59 -23.66 3.78 9.17
CA GLY A 59 -23.61 5.24 9.32
C GLY A 59 -22.65 5.90 8.38
N GLY A 60 -22.81 7.20 8.17
CA GLY A 60 -21.98 7.99 7.27
C GLY A 60 -22.36 7.85 5.80
N LYS A 61 -21.48 8.37 4.93
CA LYS A 61 -21.68 8.42 3.47
C LYS A 61 -20.42 8.02 2.73
N VAL A 62 -20.61 7.46 1.54
CA VAL A 62 -19.52 7.18 0.61
C VAL A 62 -19.85 7.83 -0.74
N ASN A 63 -19.10 8.87 -1.09
CA ASN A 63 -19.24 9.55 -2.36
C ASN A 63 -18.21 9.01 -3.36
N VAL A 64 -18.66 8.68 -4.56
CA VAL A 64 -17.82 8.29 -5.69
C VAL A 64 -18.15 9.19 -6.86
N ASP A 65 -17.18 9.94 -7.37
CA ASP A 65 -17.36 10.96 -8.41
C ASP A 65 -18.48 11.97 -8.10
N GLY A 66 -18.61 12.37 -6.83
CA GLY A 66 -19.62 13.33 -6.39
C GLY A 66 -21.02 12.73 -6.17
N VAL A 67 -21.18 11.41 -6.36
CA VAL A 67 -22.46 10.71 -6.14
C VAL A 67 -22.38 9.93 -4.83
N ASP A 68 -23.32 10.16 -3.93
CA ASP A 68 -23.48 9.34 -2.73
C ASP A 68 -24.05 7.96 -3.13
N ILE A 69 -23.18 6.96 -3.15
CA ILE A 69 -23.56 5.61 -3.56
C ILE A 69 -24.44 4.89 -2.53
N THR A 70 -24.49 5.37 -1.29
CA THR A 70 -25.31 4.75 -0.22
C THR A 70 -26.80 4.97 -0.43
N LEU A 71 -27.17 5.98 -1.24
CA LEU A 71 -28.52 6.38 -1.55
C LEU A 71 -29.03 5.86 -2.91
N LEU A 72 -28.17 5.22 -3.71
CA LEU A 72 -28.53 4.74 -5.03
C LEU A 72 -29.54 3.59 -4.98
N ASP A 73 -30.51 3.63 -5.90
CA ASP A 73 -31.38 2.49 -6.17
C ASP A 73 -30.60 1.33 -6.83
N LYS A 74 -31.26 0.19 -6.98
CA LYS A 74 -30.62 -1.02 -7.52
C LYS A 74 -30.09 -0.85 -8.95
N GLN A 75 -30.77 -0.06 -9.79
CA GLN A 75 -30.38 0.15 -11.18
C GLN A 75 -29.19 1.09 -11.26
N SER A 76 -29.27 2.25 -10.63
CA SER A 76 -28.19 3.24 -10.57
C SER A 76 -26.92 2.68 -9.93
N LEU A 77 -27.06 1.86 -8.88
CA LEU A 77 -25.93 1.17 -8.27
C LEU A 77 -25.30 0.16 -9.23
N ARG A 78 -26.08 -0.56 -10.03
CA ARG A 78 -25.55 -1.47 -11.05
C ARG A 78 -24.74 -0.72 -12.11
N GLU A 79 -25.21 0.44 -12.54
CA GLU A 79 -24.52 1.30 -13.49
C GLU A 79 -23.23 1.87 -12.91
N ALA A 80 -23.26 2.35 -11.66
CA ALA A 80 -22.07 2.81 -10.94
C ALA A 80 -21.00 1.71 -10.83
N ARG A 81 -21.41 0.48 -10.45
CA ARG A 81 -20.51 -0.69 -10.35
C ARG A 81 -19.85 -1.07 -11.68
N GLN A 82 -20.47 -0.80 -12.83
CA GLN A 82 -19.83 -1.08 -14.13
C GLN A 82 -18.59 -0.21 -14.36
N LYS A 83 -18.53 0.96 -13.75
CA LYS A 83 -17.39 1.90 -13.85
C LYS A 83 -16.33 1.69 -12.78
N ILE A 84 -16.54 0.75 -11.86
CA ILE A 84 -15.62 0.40 -10.77
C ILE A 84 -15.08 -0.99 -11.03
N GLY A 85 -13.80 -1.10 -11.35
CA GLY A 85 -13.11 -2.39 -11.45
C GLY A 85 -12.72 -2.88 -10.07
N MET A 86 -12.78 -4.20 -9.86
CA MET A 86 -12.32 -4.81 -8.60
C MET A 86 -11.35 -5.96 -8.88
N ILE A 87 -10.20 -5.89 -8.21
CA ILE A 87 -9.14 -6.88 -8.20
C ILE A 87 -9.17 -7.54 -6.82
N PHE A 88 -9.32 -8.86 -6.79
CA PHE A 88 -9.51 -9.64 -5.56
C PHE A 88 -8.24 -10.36 -5.16
N GLN A 89 -8.07 -10.58 -3.88
CA GLN A 89 -6.98 -11.34 -3.28
C GLN A 89 -6.84 -12.77 -3.87
N HIS A 90 -7.95 -13.48 -4.10
CA HIS A 90 -7.99 -14.85 -4.64
C HIS A 90 -8.42 -14.88 -6.11
N TYR A 91 -8.11 -13.82 -6.90
CA TYR A 91 -8.38 -13.68 -8.33
C TYR A 91 -9.87 -13.73 -8.71
N ASN A 92 -10.68 -14.55 -8.06
CA ASN A 92 -12.11 -14.77 -8.31
C ASN A 92 -12.43 -15.02 -9.79
N LEU A 93 -11.61 -15.85 -10.47
CA LEU A 93 -11.82 -16.23 -11.86
C LEU A 93 -12.84 -17.35 -11.95
N ILE A 94 -13.65 -17.32 -13.02
CA ILE A 94 -14.61 -18.38 -13.32
C ILE A 94 -13.81 -19.57 -13.90
N HIS A 95 -13.60 -20.61 -13.11
CA HIS A 95 -12.76 -21.76 -13.46
C HIS A 95 -13.24 -22.53 -14.69
N THR A 96 -14.56 -22.54 -14.95
CA THR A 96 -15.17 -23.21 -16.11
C THR A 96 -15.15 -22.36 -17.39
N LYS A 97 -14.55 -21.18 -17.36
CA LYS A 97 -14.41 -20.27 -18.49
C LYS A 97 -12.96 -20.03 -18.84
N THR A 98 -12.65 -19.90 -20.14
CA THR A 98 -11.31 -19.53 -20.60
C THR A 98 -10.96 -18.11 -20.14
N VAL A 99 -9.68 -17.73 -20.27
CA VAL A 99 -9.17 -16.36 -20.01
C VAL A 99 -9.99 -15.32 -20.78
N TYR A 100 -10.13 -15.52 -22.09
CA TYR A 100 -10.98 -14.63 -22.93
C TYR A 100 -12.39 -14.47 -22.37
N LYS A 101 -13.05 -15.58 -22.00
CA LYS A 101 -14.42 -15.53 -21.46
C LYS A 101 -14.50 -14.89 -20.07
N ASN A 102 -13.44 -14.98 -19.25
CA ASN A 102 -13.35 -14.27 -17.96
C ASN A 102 -13.29 -12.76 -18.17
N VAL A 103 -12.44 -12.27 -19.09
CA VAL A 103 -12.31 -10.85 -19.41
C VAL A 103 -13.57 -10.32 -20.08
N ALA A 104 -14.18 -11.08 -20.99
CA ALA A 104 -15.42 -10.72 -21.69
C ALA A 104 -16.65 -10.69 -20.77
N PHE A 105 -16.60 -11.33 -19.60
CA PHE A 105 -17.77 -11.54 -18.75
C PHE A 105 -18.44 -10.24 -18.29
N PRO A 106 -17.76 -9.25 -17.72
CA PRO A 106 -18.37 -7.99 -17.32
C PRO A 106 -18.94 -7.20 -18.51
N MET A 107 -18.31 -7.25 -19.68
CA MET A 107 -18.80 -6.59 -20.90
C MET A 107 -20.12 -7.19 -21.37
N ARG A 108 -20.27 -8.51 -21.29
CA ARG A 108 -21.54 -9.19 -21.61
C ARG A 108 -22.66 -8.78 -20.66
N ILE A 109 -22.37 -8.68 -19.36
CA ILE A 109 -23.36 -8.27 -18.36
C ILE A 109 -23.77 -6.81 -18.57
N SER A 110 -22.87 -5.95 -19.03
CA SER A 110 -23.16 -4.55 -19.34
C SER A 110 -23.85 -4.36 -20.73
N GLY A 111 -24.14 -5.46 -21.45
CA GLY A 111 -24.88 -5.41 -22.71
C GLY A 111 -24.02 -5.04 -23.92
N LYS A 112 -22.68 -5.12 -23.84
CA LYS A 112 -21.80 -4.86 -25.00
C LYS A 112 -22.01 -5.89 -26.09
N SER A 113 -21.98 -5.43 -27.34
CA SER A 113 -22.12 -6.27 -28.53
C SER A 113 -20.95 -7.24 -28.70
N ALA A 114 -21.17 -8.34 -29.43
CA ALA A 114 -20.12 -9.30 -29.76
C ALA A 114 -18.94 -8.63 -30.51
N LYS A 115 -19.21 -7.62 -31.33
CA LYS A 115 -18.20 -6.85 -32.07
C LYS A 115 -17.33 -6.02 -31.15
N GLU A 116 -17.91 -5.32 -30.16
CA GLU A 116 -17.15 -4.56 -29.17
C GLU A 116 -16.26 -5.49 -28.31
N ILE A 117 -16.82 -6.62 -27.88
CA ILE A 117 -16.11 -7.62 -27.06
C ILE A 117 -14.93 -8.23 -27.84
N SER A 118 -15.15 -8.60 -29.12
CA SER A 118 -14.11 -9.21 -29.96
C SER A 118 -12.96 -8.26 -30.28
N LYS A 119 -13.18 -6.95 -30.21
CA LYS A 119 -12.14 -5.93 -30.34
C LYS A 119 -11.43 -5.69 -29.01
N LYS A 120 -12.18 -5.42 -27.94
CA LYS A 120 -11.64 -4.94 -26.66
C LYS A 120 -10.88 -6.02 -25.89
N VAL A 121 -11.35 -7.28 -25.90
CA VAL A 121 -10.72 -8.33 -25.07
C VAL A 121 -9.30 -8.66 -25.54
N PRO A 122 -8.98 -8.80 -26.84
CA PRO A 122 -7.59 -8.97 -27.27
C PRO A 122 -6.69 -7.79 -26.87
N GLU A 123 -7.15 -6.54 -27.00
CA GLU A 123 -6.41 -5.33 -26.57
C GLU A 123 -6.07 -5.39 -25.07
N LEU A 124 -7.04 -5.78 -24.23
CA LEU A 124 -6.81 -5.92 -22.79
C LEU A 124 -5.86 -7.08 -22.44
N LEU A 125 -5.93 -8.19 -23.18
CA LEU A 125 -5.00 -9.32 -22.98
C LEU A 125 -3.58 -8.97 -23.41
N GLU A 126 -3.42 -8.17 -24.45
CA GLU A 126 -2.13 -7.62 -24.85
C GLU A 126 -1.57 -6.68 -23.79
N GLU A 127 -2.40 -5.76 -23.26
CA GLU A 127 -2.04 -4.82 -22.20
C GLU A 127 -1.47 -5.52 -20.95
N VAL A 128 -2.04 -6.69 -20.58
CA VAL A 128 -1.57 -7.45 -19.43
C VAL A 128 -0.54 -8.54 -19.80
N GLY A 129 -0.11 -8.62 -21.09
CA GLY A 129 0.89 -9.59 -21.56
C GLY A 129 0.40 -11.04 -21.58
N LEU A 130 -0.86 -11.28 -21.96
CA LEU A 130 -1.49 -12.61 -21.99
C LEU A 130 -2.19 -12.93 -23.32
N SER A 131 -1.75 -12.34 -24.44
CA SER A 131 -2.37 -12.56 -25.75
C SER A 131 -2.38 -14.04 -26.16
N ASP A 132 -1.31 -14.77 -25.86
CA ASP A 132 -1.13 -16.21 -26.15
C ASP A 132 -1.96 -17.12 -25.24
N LYS A 133 -2.54 -16.60 -24.17
CA LYS A 133 -3.30 -17.34 -23.14
C LYS A 133 -4.82 -17.19 -23.26
N ALA A 134 -5.33 -16.54 -24.30
CA ALA A 134 -6.76 -16.25 -24.45
C ALA A 134 -7.68 -17.49 -24.31
N HIS A 135 -7.23 -18.63 -24.77
CA HIS A 135 -8.04 -19.86 -24.86
C HIS A 135 -7.79 -20.87 -23.74
N VAL A 136 -6.82 -20.61 -22.83
CA VAL A 136 -6.54 -21.49 -21.70
C VAL A 136 -7.49 -21.25 -20.53
N TYR A 137 -7.58 -22.20 -19.63
CA TYR A 137 -8.41 -22.09 -18.41
C TYR A 137 -7.58 -21.63 -17.20
N PRO A 138 -8.21 -21.02 -16.18
CA PRO A 138 -7.50 -20.52 -15.00
C PRO A 138 -6.61 -21.53 -14.29
N GLY A 139 -6.99 -22.83 -14.31
CA GLY A 139 -6.18 -23.89 -13.70
C GLY A 139 -4.80 -24.11 -14.34
N GLN A 140 -4.60 -23.61 -15.56
CA GLN A 140 -3.36 -23.74 -16.33
C GLN A 140 -2.44 -22.51 -16.19
N LEU A 141 -2.81 -21.53 -15.33
CA LEU A 141 -2.10 -20.28 -15.16
C LEU A 141 -1.35 -20.25 -13.82
N SER A 142 -0.20 -19.57 -13.79
CA SER A 142 0.47 -19.19 -12.55
C SER A 142 -0.35 -18.16 -11.75
N GLY A 143 -0.01 -17.93 -10.48
CA GLY A 143 -0.65 -16.92 -9.64
C GLY A 143 -0.61 -15.51 -10.25
N GLY A 144 0.56 -15.08 -10.71
CA GLY A 144 0.72 -13.78 -11.38
C GLY A 144 -0.07 -13.67 -12.68
N GLN A 145 -0.16 -14.74 -13.47
CA GLN A 145 -0.99 -14.78 -14.69
C GLN A 145 -2.49 -14.68 -14.34
N LYS A 146 -2.95 -15.40 -13.31
CA LYS A 146 -4.34 -15.27 -12.83
C LYS A 146 -4.66 -13.84 -12.41
N GLN A 147 -3.73 -13.17 -11.72
CA GLN A 147 -3.89 -11.78 -11.30
C GLN A 147 -3.96 -10.84 -12.49
N ARG A 148 -3.12 -11.03 -13.50
CA ARG A 148 -3.18 -10.26 -14.77
C ARG A 148 -4.52 -10.43 -15.49
N VAL A 149 -5.12 -11.63 -15.50
CA VAL A 149 -6.49 -11.85 -15.98
C VAL A 149 -7.51 -11.08 -15.14
N GLY A 150 -7.36 -11.07 -13.81
CA GLY A 150 -8.17 -10.28 -12.90
C GLY A 150 -8.12 -8.78 -13.20
N ILE A 151 -6.94 -8.24 -13.48
CA ILE A 151 -6.72 -6.85 -13.89
C ILE A 151 -7.41 -6.56 -15.24
N ALA A 152 -7.17 -7.38 -16.26
CA ALA A 152 -7.81 -7.21 -17.57
C ALA A 152 -9.36 -7.23 -17.46
N ARG A 153 -9.90 -8.12 -16.63
CA ARG A 153 -11.33 -8.19 -16.33
C ARG A 153 -11.85 -6.92 -15.65
N ALA A 154 -11.09 -6.37 -14.70
CA ALA A 154 -11.45 -5.14 -13.99
C ALA A 154 -11.48 -3.92 -14.92
N LEU A 155 -10.69 -3.91 -15.99
CA LEU A 155 -10.64 -2.83 -17.00
C LEU A 155 -11.67 -2.98 -18.13
N ALA A 156 -12.37 -4.11 -18.21
CA ALA A 156 -13.17 -4.48 -19.37
C ALA A 156 -14.31 -3.50 -19.72
N ASN A 157 -14.83 -2.77 -18.72
CA ASN A 157 -15.90 -1.77 -18.90
C ASN A 157 -15.38 -0.32 -18.85
N ASP A 158 -14.12 -0.08 -19.20
CA ASP A 158 -13.48 1.23 -19.15
C ASP A 158 -13.61 1.88 -17.77
N SER A 159 -13.31 1.10 -16.75
CA SER A 159 -13.37 1.52 -15.35
C SER A 159 -12.42 2.69 -15.10
N HIS A 160 -12.89 3.72 -14.40
CA HIS A 160 -12.09 4.89 -13.99
C HIS A 160 -11.64 4.82 -12.51
N LEU A 161 -12.12 3.80 -11.81
CA LEU A 161 -11.71 3.46 -10.43
C LEU A 161 -11.39 1.98 -10.34
N LEU A 162 -10.23 1.64 -9.78
CA LEU A 162 -9.84 0.29 -9.44
C LEU A 162 -9.76 0.12 -7.92
N LEU A 163 -10.49 -0.86 -7.40
CA LEU A 163 -10.41 -1.32 -6.03
C LEU A 163 -9.54 -2.57 -5.98
N CYS A 164 -8.44 -2.52 -5.27
CA CYS A 164 -7.48 -3.61 -5.16
C CYS A 164 -7.47 -4.16 -3.73
N ASP A 165 -8.13 -5.29 -3.51
CA ASP A 165 -8.19 -5.98 -2.22
C ASP A 165 -7.03 -6.98 -2.14
N GLU A 166 -5.91 -6.57 -1.55
CA GLU A 166 -4.66 -7.34 -1.40
C GLU A 166 -4.18 -8.02 -2.70
N PRO A 167 -3.90 -7.24 -3.76
CA PRO A 167 -3.68 -7.79 -5.10
C PRO A 167 -2.42 -8.62 -5.25
N THR A 168 -1.54 -8.67 -4.26
CA THR A 168 -0.22 -9.33 -4.31
C THR A 168 0.00 -10.36 -3.21
N SER A 169 -0.90 -10.51 -2.25
CA SER A 169 -0.73 -11.35 -1.04
C SER A 169 -0.52 -12.86 -1.32
N ALA A 170 -0.91 -13.34 -2.50
CA ALA A 170 -0.74 -14.74 -2.91
C ALA A 170 0.35 -14.93 -3.97
N LEU A 171 1.25 -13.95 -4.13
CA LEU A 171 2.28 -13.92 -5.16
C LEU A 171 3.70 -13.98 -4.57
N ASP A 172 4.64 -14.51 -5.35
CA ASP A 172 6.06 -14.36 -5.08
C ASP A 172 6.54 -12.91 -5.31
N LEU A 173 7.76 -12.60 -4.86
CA LEU A 173 8.32 -11.25 -4.89
C LEU A 173 8.42 -10.68 -6.32
N GLU A 174 8.78 -11.51 -7.29
CA GLU A 174 8.97 -11.09 -8.69
C GLU A 174 7.62 -10.81 -9.35
N SER A 175 6.66 -11.69 -9.16
CA SER A 175 5.26 -11.51 -9.58
C SER A 175 4.64 -10.28 -8.93
N THR A 176 4.89 -10.05 -7.63
CA THR A 176 4.42 -8.86 -6.90
C THR A 176 4.91 -7.57 -7.56
N LYS A 177 6.21 -7.43 -7.80
CA LYS A 177 6.79 -6.26 -8.49
C LYS A 177 6.15 -6.05 -9.86
N SER A 178 6.02 -7.12 -10.64
CA SER A 178 5.44 -7.09 -11.97
C SER A 178 3.97 -6.64 -11.98
N ILE A 179 3.16 -7.08 -11.02
CA ILE A 179 1.75 -6.67 -10.87
C ILE A 179 1.63 -5.21 -10.44
N LEU A 180 2.45 -4.76 -9.50
CA LEU A 180 2.45 -3.37 -9.04
C LEU A 180 2.87 -2.41 -10.17
N GLU A 181 3.88 -2.79 -10.98
CA GLU A 181 4.31 -2.03 -12.15
C GLU A 181 3.22 -1.95 -13.22
N LEU A 182 2.50 -3.06 -13.46
CA LEU A 182 1.35 -3.09 -14.35
C LEU A 182 0.24 -2.13 -13.88
N ILE A 183 -0.13 -2.16 -12.59
CA ILE A 183 -1.13 -1.25 -12.01
C ILE A 183 -0.69 0.21 -12.16
N ARG A 184 0.58 0.52 -11.90
CA ARG A 184 1.15 1.87 -12.08
C ARG A 184 1.09 2.32 -13.54
N THR A 185 1.42 1.44 -14.48
CA THR A 185 1.37 1.72 -15.93
C THR A 185 -0.06 2.03 -16.38
N ILE A 186 -1.03 1.21 -15.93
CA ILE A 186 -2.45 1.40 -16.19
C ILE A 186 -2.94 2.73 -15.59
N ASN A 187 -2.60 3.03 -14.33
CA ASN A 187 -2.94 4.30 -13.70
C ASN A 187 -2.43 5.50 -14.52
N LYS A 188 -1.16 5.50 -14.90
CA LYS A 188 -0.55 6.58 -15.69
C LYS A 188 -1.15 6.70 -17.09
N LYS A 189 -1.35 5.57 -17.78
CA LYS A 189 -1.85 5.55 -19.17
C LYS A 189 -3.29 6.02 -19.32
N TYR A 190 -4.13 5.62 -18.37
CA TYR A 190 -5.58 5.86 -18.45
C TYR A 190 -6.10 6.90 -17.43
N GLY A 191 -5.25 7.42 -16.55
CA GLY A 191 -5.68 8.33 -15.49
C GLY A 191 -6.62 7.70 -14.45
N ILE A 192 -6.58 6.37 -14.31
CA ILE A 192 -7.49 5.62 -13.43
C ILE A 192 -7.09 5.85 -11.97
N THR A 193 -8.06 6.12 -11.11
CA THR A 193 -7.85 6.16 -9.66
C THR A 193 -7.75 4.75 -9.10
N VAL A 194 -6.82 4.53 -8.19
CA VAL A 194 -6.62 3.20 -7.55
C VAL A 194 -6.73 3.34 -6.04
N LEU A 195 -7.61 2.56 -5.43
CA LEU A 195 -7.66 2.34 -3.98
C LEU A 195 -7.15 0.93 -3.69
N LEU A 196 -5.99 0.84 -3.05
CA LEU A 196 -5.26 -0.41 -2.84
C LEU A 196 -5.17 -0.73 -1.35
N ILE A 197 -5.52 -1.95 -0.99
CA ILE A 197 -5.28 -2.49 0.35
C ILE A 197 -4.06 -3.40 0.32
N SER A 198 -3.22 -3.25 1.34
CA SER A 198 -2.16 -4.20 1.66
C SER A 198 -1.96 -4.30 3.18
N HIS A 199 -1.42 -5.41 3.63
CA HIS A 199 -0.84 -5.52 4.98
C HIS A 199 0.68 -5.31 4.95
N GLU A 200 1.27 -5.13 3.77
CA GLU A 200 2.70 -4.95 3.54
C GLU A 200 3.02 -3.48 3.24
N MET A 201 3.81 -2.84 4.10
CA MET A 201 4.27 -1.46 3.89
C MET A 201 5.16 -1.31 2.65
N ASP A 202 5.87 -2.37 2.25
CA ASP A 202 6.71 -2.37 1.05
C ASP A 202 5.89 -2.24 -0.24
N VAL A 203 4.69 -2.84 -0.27
CA VAL A 203 3.73 -2.65 -1.36
C VAL A 203 3.27 -1.20 -1.41
N ILE A 204 2.86 -0.64 -0.27
CA ILE A 204 2.42 0.77 -0.17
C ILE A 204 3.53 1.72 -0.63
N LYS A 205 4.74 1.55 -0.11
CA LYS A 205 5.92 2.35 -0.46
C LYS A 205 6.23 2.32 -1.94
N SER A 206 6.02 1.17 -2.58
CA SER A 206 6.41 0.98 -3.98
C SER A 206 5.49 1.68 -4.98
N ILE A 207 4.20 1.90 -4.66
CA ILE A 207 3.22 2.32 -5.67
C ILE A 207 2.32 3.49 -5.24
N CYS A 208 2.02 3.64 -3.93
CA CYS A 208 1.06 4.63 -3.45
C CYS A 208 1.71 6.01 -3.28
N SER A 209 0.92 7.07 -3.50
CA SER A 209 1.31 8.46 -3.20
C SER A 209 0.95 8.85 -1.77
N ARG A 210 -0.24 8.45 -1.31
CA ARG A 210 -0.74 8.67 0.04
C ARG A 210 -1.25 7.36 0.62
N VAL A 211 -1.32 7.30 1.96
CA VAL A 211 -1.77 6.11 2.66
C VAL A 211 -2.54 6.45 3.93
N ALA A 212 -3.59 5.70 4.20
CA ALA A 212 -4.28 5.63 5.48
C ALA A 212 -3.84 4.37 6.23
N VAL A 213 -3.40 4.54 7.47
CA VAL A 213 -3.11 3.43 8.38
C VAL A 213 -4.34 3.16 9.21
N MET A 214 -4.84 1.93 9.16
CA MET A 214 -6.01 1.50 9.92
C MET A 214 -5.64 0.57 11.07
N SER A 215 -6.26 0.80 12.22
CA SER A 215 -6.21 -0.07 13.39
C SER A 215 -7.57 -0.10 14.08
N GLU A 216 -8.05 -1.26 14.44
CA GLU A 216 -9.31 -1.47 15.19
C GLU A 216 -10.53 -0.73 14.60
N GLY A 217 -10.60 -0.66 13.28
CA GLY A 217 -11.70 -0.01 12.55
C GLY A 217 -11.55 1.50 12.35
N GLU A 218 -10.49 2.11 12.85
CA GLU A 218 -10.24 3.56 12.77
C GLU A 218 -9.04 3.86 11.85
N VAL A 219 -9.01 5.06 11.27
CA VAL A 219 -7.83 5.61 10.60
C VAL A 219 -7.00 6.33 11.66
N VAL A 220 -5.84 5.73 12.00
CA VAL A 220 -4.96 6.21 13.07
C VAL A 220 -3.84 7.12 12.55
N ASP A 221 -3.54 7.04 11.25
CA ASP A 221 -2.57 7.91 10.58
C ASP A 221 -2.93 8.09 9.11
N LEU A 222 -2.74 9.27 8.53
CA LEU A 222 -3.06 9.59 7.15
C LEU A 222 -2.10 10.65 6.63
N ASN A 223 -1.29 10.30 5.62
CA ASN A 223 -0.37 11.26 5.01
C ASN A 223 0.15 10.75 3.65
N ASP A 224 1.03 11.53 3.00
CA ASP A 224 1.88 11.00 1.95
C ASP A 224 2.78 9.88 2.48
N VAL A 225 3.17 8.97 1.59
CA VAL A 225 3.91 7.76 1.99
C VAL A 225 5.26 8.12 2.60
N TYR A 226 5.97 9.13 2.07
CA TYR A 226 7.24 9.57 2.63
C TYR A 226 7.11 10.05 4.08
N SER A 227 6.09 10.85 4.38
CA SER A 227 5.81 11.34 5.74
C SER A 227 5.47 10.21 6.70
N ILE A 228 4.68 9.21 6.26
CA ILE A 228 4.36 8.02 7.08
C ILE A 228 5.62 7.23 7.44
N PHE A 229 6.55 7.05 6.50
CA PHE A 229 7.81 6.34 6.77
C PHE A 229 8.80 7.16 7.59
N SER A 230 8.91 8.45 7.29
CA SER A 230 9.91 9.32 7.90
C SER A 230 9.48 9.86 9.27
N ASN A 231 8.18 10.01 9.54
CA ASN A 231 7.63 10.57 10.78
C ASN A 231 6.33 9.89 11.22
N PRO A 232 6.34 8.56 11.47
CA PRO A 232 5.16 7.85 11.92
C PRO A 232 4.70 8.40 13.29
N ARG A 233 3.41 8.72 13.41
CA ARG A 233 2.86 9.33 14.62
C ARG A 233 2.29 8.28 15.56
N HIS A 234 1.43 7.41 15.06
CA HIS A 234 0.77 6.41 15.87
C HIS A 234 1.67 5.19 16.11
N GLU A 235 1.53 4.50 17.24
CA GLU A 235 2.38 3.36 17.60
C GLU A 235 2.29 2.20 16.59
N ILE A 236 1.10 1.91 16.10
CA ILE A 236 0.89 0.92 15.04
C ILE A 236 1.65 1.30 13.76
N THR A 237 1.62 2.60 13.38
CA THR A 237 2.38 3.09 12.22
C THR A 237 3.88 2.88 12.42
N LYS A 238 4.40 3.19 13.62
CA LYS A 238 5.82 2.98 13.97
C LYS A 238 6.20 1.50 13.86
N GLN A 239 5.35 0.61 14.36
CA GLN A 239 5.58 -0.84 14.28
C GLN A 239 5.62 -1.33 12.83
N LEU A 240 4.64 -0.93 12.00
CA LEU A 240 4.59 -1.31 10.60
C LEU A 240 5.80 -0.79 9.81
N VAL A 241 6.19 0.46 10.04
CA VAL A 241 7.38 1.07 9.40
C VAL A 241 8.66 0.38 9.89
N ARG A 242 8.81 0.12 11.20
CA ARG A 242 9.97 -0.58 11.75
C ARG A 242 10.14 -1.96 11.13
N HIS A 243 9.05 -2.71 11.00
CA HIS A 243 9.06 -4.04 10.37
C HIS A 243 9.47 -3.97 8.90
N SER A 244 8.92 -3.03 8.12
CA SER A 244 9.29 -2.84 6.71
C SER A 244 10.76 -2.40 6.53
N LEU A 245 11.27 -1.55 7.41
CA LEU A 245 12.66 -1.10 7.35
C LEU A 245 13.64 -2.16 7.87
N ASN A 246 13.16 -3.20 8.55
CA ASN A 246 13.95 -4.30 9.10
C ASN A 246 15.17 -3.81 9.92
N VAL A 247 14.94 -2.79 10.78
CA VAL A 247 15.99 -2.14 11.58
C VAL A 247 16.03 -2.82 12.96
N GLU A 248 16.39 -4.09 12.97
CA GLU A 248 16.56 -4.86 14.21
C GLU A 248 18.00 -5.37 14.27
N ILE A 249 18.66 -5.12 15.39
CA ILE A 249 19.95 -5.77 15.70
C ILE A 249 19.62 -7.05 16.48
N PRO A 250 20.18 -8.21 16.10
CA PRO A 250 20.07 -9.41 16.90
C PRO A 250 20.59 -9.17 18.32
N ASP A 251 19.87 -9.65 19.35
CA ASP A 251 20.23 -9.46 20.77
C ASP A 251 21.67 -9.88 21.11
N GLY A 252 22.20 -10.91 20.43
CA GLY A 252 23.57 -11.38 20.61
C GLY A 252 24.66 -10.38 20.18
N ILE A 253 24.34 -9.42 19.30
CA ILE A 253 25.29 -8.38 18.87
C ILE A 253 25.29 -7.23 19.89
N LEU A 254 24.15 -6.96 20.52
CA LEU A 254 24.02 -5.88 21.51
C LEU A 254 24.84 -6.17 22.78
N GLY A 255 24.92 -7.45 23.21
CA GLY A 255 25.60 -7.85 24.46
C GLY A 255 27.13 -7.81 24.42
N ASP A 256 27.76 -7.90 23.23
CA ASP A 256 29.20 -7.99 23.05
C ASP A 256 29.84 -6.67 22.56
N THR A 257 29.05 -5.59 22.43
CA THR A 257 29.50 -4.34 21.82
C THR A 257 29.84 -3.32 22.89
N GLU A 258 31.15 -2.97 23.02
CA GLU A 258 31.58 -1.85 23.84
C GLU A 258 31.20 -0.51 23.20
N GLY A 259 30.77 0.48 24.00
CA GLY A 259 30.35 1.82 23.55
C GLY A 259 28.87 1.97 23.38
N LYS A 260 28.43 3.13 22.85
CA LYS A 260 27.01 3.45 22.70
C LYS A 260 26.51 3.12 21.30
N ILE A 261 25.37 2.43 21.21
CA ILE A 261 24.69 2.20 19.94
C ILE A 261 23.65 3.30 19.73
N VAL A 262 23.82 4.03 18.63
CA VAL A 262 22.96 5.16 18.27
C VAL A 262 22.20 4.83 16.98
N LYS A 263 20.89 4.96 17.04
CA LYS A 263 20.02 4.92 15.85
C LYS A 263 19.93 6.32 15.26
N VAL A 264 20.38 6.47 14.03
CA VAL A 264 20.37 7.75 13.29
C VAL A 264 19.39 7.66 12.13
N LEU A 265 18.45 8.59 12.07
CA LEU A 265 17.47 8.71 11.00
C LEU A 265 17.81 9.94 10.15
N TYR A 266 17.98 9.73 8.85
CA TYR A 266 18.19 10.77 7.85
C TYR A 266 16.94 11.00 7.04
N ARG A 267 16.65 12.27 6.71
CA ARG A 267 15.49 12.66 5.89
C ARG A 267 15.88 13.73 4.87
N GLY A 268 15.36 13.60 3.65
CA GLY A 268 15.56 14.60 2.59
C GLY A 268 17.03 14.95 2.37
N SER A 269 17.36 16.22 2.37
CA SER A 269 18.72 16.70 2.11
C SER A 269 19.77 16.21 3.11
N SER A 270 19.40 15.92 4.37
CA SER A 270 20.36 15.39 5.35
C SER A 270 20.89 14.01 4.97
N ALA A 271 20.09 13.21 4.24
CA ALA A 271 20.51 11.90 3.75
C ALA A 271 21.57 11.97 2.63
N LEU A 272 21.77 13.14 2.00
CA LEU A 272 22.76 13.38 0.96
C LEU A 272 24.04 14.02 1.49
N ASN A 273 24.07 14.47 2.75
CA ASN A 273 25.22 15.13 3.35
C ASN A 273 26.15 14.13 4.03
N PRO A 274 27.48 14.37 4.01
CA PRO A 274 28.47 13.48 4.63
C PRO A 274 28.55 13.67 6.14
N ILE A 275 27.41 13.60 6.84
CA ILE A 275 27.30 13.94 8.29
C ILE A 275 28.19 13.05 9.15
N LEU A 276 28.18 11.72 8.91
CA LEU A 276 29.01 10.79 9.70
C LEU A 276 30.51 11.06 9.46
N SER A 277 30.93 11.27 8.22
CA SER A 277 32.32 11.58 7.90
C SER A 277 32.78 12.88 8.55
N ASN A 278 31.91 13.90 8.59
CA ASN A 278 32.19 15.15 9.27
C ASN A 278 32.24 14.97 10.80
N ALA A 279 31.36 14.13 11.36
CA ALA A 279 31.34 13.83 12.79
C ALA A 279 32.67 13.18 13.24
N ILE A 280 33.12 12.12 12.54
CA ILE A 280 34.37 11.41 12.87
C ILE A 280 35.61 12.33 12.73
N ARG A 281 35.61 13.27 11.78
CA ARG A 281 36.71 14.24 11.64
C ARG A 281 36.74 15.28 12.77
N LYS A 282 35.58 15.57 13.36
CA LYS A 282 35.43 16.62 14.38
C LYS A 282 35.66 16.09 15.80
N TYR A 283 35.30 14.85 16.05
CA TYR A 283 35.38 14.23 17.37
C TYR A 283 36.28 12.98 17.32
N PRO A 284 37.22 12.82 18.28
CA PRO A 284 38.15 11.68 18.34
C PRO A 284 37.46 10.43 18.92
N VAL A 285 36.61 9.81 18.09
CA VAL A 285 35.87 8.59 18.48
C VAL A 285 36.01 7.55 17.38
N ASP A 286 35.88 6.30 17.73
CA ASP A 286 35.72 5.18 16.84
C ASP A 286 34.24 4.97 16.55
N MET A 287 33.86 4.84 15.26
CA MET A 287 32.49 4.63 14.82
C MET A 287 32.42 3.43 13.87
N ASN A 288 31.54 2.49 14.18
CA ASN A 288 31.23 1.35 13.32
C ASN A 288 29.76 1.35 12.92
N ILE A 289 29.44 1.06 11.65
CA ILE A 289 28.08 0.92 11.16
C ILE A 289 27.67 -0.54 11.36
N LEU A 290 26.78 -0.79 12.31
CA LEU A 290 26.25 -2.12 12.60
C LEU A 290 25.15 -2.54 11.64
N HIS A 291 24.29 -1.58 11.23
CA HIS A 291 23.23 -1.75 10.26
C HIS A 291 22.96 -0.45 9.51
N GLY A 292 22.64 -0.55 8.23
CA GLY A 292 22.33 0.63 7.45
C GLY A 292 21.38 0.33 6.29
N ARG A 293 20.37 1.18 6.13
CA ARG A 293 19.44 1.12 5.02
C ARG A 293 19.16 2.52 4.50
N ILE A 294 19.37 2.73 3.21
CA ILE A 294 19.03 3.97 2.53
C ILE A 294 18.02 3.62 1.45
N GLU A 295 16.89 4.30 1.46
CA GLU A 295 15.80 4.10 0.52
C GLU A 295 15.38 5.41 -0.13
N TYR A 296 14.76 5.29 -1.30
CA TYR A 296 14.15 6.40 -2.00
C TYR A 296 12.64 6.16 -2.06
N ILE A 297 11.87 6.99 -1.36
CA ILE A 297 10.42 6.98 -1.35
C ILE A 297 9.97 8.24 -2.08
N ASP A 298 9.23 8.08 -3.18
CA ASP A 298 8.83 9.21 -4.06
C ASP A 298 10.01 10.13 -4.43
N ASN A 299 11.14 9.52 -4.84
CA ASN A 299 12.42 10.18 -5.15
C ASN A 299 13.05 10.97 -3.99
N GLN A 300 12.55 10.86 -2.78
CA GLN A 300 13.12 11.48 -1.59
C GLN A 300 13.94 10.46 -0.81
N PRO A 301 15.22 10.74 -0.51
CA PRO A 301 16.05 9.83 0.25
C PRO A 301 15.63 9.80 1.73
N MET A 302 15.62 8.60 2.29
CA MET A 302 15.49 8.34 3.71
C MET A 302 16.52 7.29 4.12
N GLY A 303 17.25 7.54 5.18
CA GLY A 303 18.27 6.61 5.69
C GLY A 303 18.06 6.31 7.16
N VAL A 304 18.21 5.04 7.54
CA VAL A 304 18.31 4.60 8.93
C VAL A 304 19.65 3.91 9.09
N LEU A 305 20.44 4.37 10.04
CA LEU A 305 21.72 3.74 10.40
C LEU A 305 21.72 3.41 11.87
N LEU A 306 22.30 2.26 12.22
CA LEU A 306 22.66 1.90 13.57
C LEU A 306 24.19 1.95 13.65
N VAL A 307 24.69 2.88 14.43
CA VAL A 307 26.12 3.11 14.57
C VAL A 307 26.54 2.83 16.01
N ASN A 308 27.62 2.08 16.17
CA ASN A 308 28.31 1.95 17.43
C ASN A 308 29.37 3.05 17.54
N ILE A 309 29.41 3.75 18.66
CA ILE A 309 30.31 4.86 18.90
C ILE A 309 31.09 4.54 20.20
N ASN A 310 32.40 4.48 20.08
CA ASN A 310 33.33 4.24 21.20
C ASN A 310 34.37 5.37 21.32
N GLY A 311 34.71 5.77 22.54
CA GLY A 311 35.64 6.85 22.80
C GLY A 311 35.45 7.43 24.20
N GLU A 312 36.13 8.56 24.48
CA GLU A 312 35.92 9.26 25.74
C GLU A 312 34.51 9.78 25.88
N ASN A 313 33.93 9.67 27.09
CA ASN A 313 32.49 9.97 27.29
C ASN A 313 32.07 11.36 26.82
N ASN A 314 32.91 12.38 27.00
CA ASN A 314 32.63 13.76 26.56
C ASN A 314 32.56 13.87 25.02
N ASP A 315 33.45 13.20 24.31
CA ASP A 315 33.50 13.21 22.87
C ASP A 315 32.30 12.46 22.25
N VAL A 316 31.96 11.32 22.86
CA VAL A 316 30.76 10.54 22.47
C VAL A 316 29.48 11.37 22.67
N VAL A 317 29.31 12.06 23.79
CA VAL A 317 28.17 12.92 24.09
C VAL A 317 28.09 14.09 23.09
N ASN A 318 29.22 14.75 22.81
CA ASN A 318 29.31 15.86 21.88
C ASN A 318 28.98 15.41 20.45
N LEU A 319 29.46 14.23 20.03
CA LEU A 319 29.15 13.64 18.74
C LEU A 319 27.66 13.30 18.61
N ILE A 320 27.05 12.71 19.62
CA ILE A 320 25.62 12.42 19.64
C ILE A 320 24.80 13.72 19.53
N HIS A 321 25.23 14.78 20.22
CA HIS A 321 24.59 16.09 20.09
C HIS A 321 24.70 16.63 18.67
N TYR A 322 25.88 16.57 18.06
CA TYR A 322 26.09 16.94 16.66
C TYR A 322 25.20 16.14 15.70
N LEU A 323 25.06 14.82 15.92
CA LEU A 323 24.14 14.00 15.11
C LEU A 323 22.69 14.44 15.27
N LYS A 324 22.24 14.75 16.51
CA LYS A 324 20.87 15.27 16.75
C LYS A 324 20.59 16.58 16.04
N GLU A 325 21.58 17.46 15.92
CA GLU A 325 21.40 18.75 15.24
C GLU A 325 21.43 18.64 13.70
N ASN A 326 22.10 17.63 13.15
CA ASN A 326 22.35 17.52 11.70
C ASN A 326 21.54 16.42 11.02
N THR A 327 20.81 15.59 11.78
CA THR A 327 19.96 14.50 11.28
C THR A 327 18.52 14.68 11.73
N ALA A 328 17.62 13.85 11.22
CA ALA A 328 16.23 13.91 11.65
C ALA A 328 16.01 13.47 13.09
N THR A 329 16.69 12.37 13.50
CA THR A 329 16.78 11.94 14.91
C THR A 329 18.09 11.17 15.12
N ALA A 330 18.64 11.27 16.33
CA ALA A 330 19.72 10.40 16.80
C ALA A 330 19.40 9.97 18.24
N GLU A 331 19.12 8.70 18.42
CA GLU A 331 18.66 8.12 19.68
C GLU A 331 19.64 7.04 20.14
N VAL A 332 20.09 7.11 21.41
CA VAL A 332 20.85 6.03 22.02
C VAL A 332 19.88 4.89 22.31
N ILE A 333 20.17 3.71 21.77
CA ILE A 333 19.33 2.51 21.94
C ILE A 333 20.02 1.45 22.82
N HIS A 334 21.33 1.59 23.03
CA HIS A 334 22.12 0.77 23.94
C HIS A 334 23.30 1.59 24.47
N ASP A 335 23.57 1.46 25.77
CA ASP A 335 24.66 2.16 26.50
C ASP A 335 25.84 1.25 26.80
#